data_1a3a591ba28a9467eb1081f1d237fe58
#
_entry.id   1a3a591ba28a9467eb1081f1d237fe58
#
_cell.length_a   1.000
_cell.length_b   1.000
_cell.length_c   1.000
_cell.angle_alpha   90.00
_cell.angle_beta   90.00
_cell.angle_gamma   90.00
#
_symmetry.space_group_name_H-M   'P 1'
#
loop_
_entity.id
_entity.type
_entity.pdbx_description
1 polymer ?
#
loop_
_entity_poly.entity_id
_entity_poly.type
_entity_poly.pdbx_seq_one_letter_code
_entity_poly.pdbx_strand_id
1 'polypeptide(L)'
;MITVKPIEDNIRKEQLLSRYHCSAADSTILVMKDGVCELGYAAIDLIQGKLLIRNIFLTNGSAQELNAENKIYIDFLMRAAASYGANHGAYQMENCVEELHSFFVSKGFVLEHGICTIPISKIVHVCNPHHT
;
A
#
# COMPACT_ATOMS: atom_id res chain seq x y z
N MET A 1 2.93 0.92 -19.54
CA MET A 1 1.99 0.27 -18.62
C MET A 1 2.52 0.38 -17.18
N ILE A 2 1.67 0.82 -16.28
CA ILE A 2 2.03 0.93 -14.86
C ILE A 2 1.89 -0.43 -14.20
N THR A 3 2.94 -0.84 -13.50
CA THR A 3 2.95 -2.07 -12.70
C THR A 3 3.35 -1.75 -11.28
N VAL A 4 2.84 -2.53 -10.32
CA VAL A 4 3.27 -2.45 -8.91
C VAL A 4 3.67 -3.86 -8.49
N LYS A 5 4.93 -4.03 -8.10
CA LYS A 5 5.48 -5.33 -7.74
C LYS A 5 6.40 -5.22 -6.51
N PRO A 6 6.54 -6.31 -5.74
CA PRO A 6 7.54 -6.32 -4.66
C PRO A 6 8.93 -6.03 -5.20
N ILE A 7 9.68 -5.27 -4.43
CA ILE A 7 11.06 -4.89 -4.79
C ILE A 7 11.95 -6.15 -4.87
N GLU A 8 12.83 -6.17 -5.87
CA GLU A 8 13.75 -7.29 -6.09
C GLU A 8 15.14 -7.06 -5.48
N ASP A 9 15.56 -5.79 -5.37
CA ASP A 9 16.86 -5.43 -4.79
C ASP A 9 16.80 -5.61 -3.26
N ASN A 10 17.42 -6.68 -2.76
CA ASN A 10 17.38 -7.02 -1.34
C ASN A 10 18.09 -6.00 -0.45
N ILE A 11 19.16 -5.37 -0.93
CA ILE A 11 19.88 -4.37 -0.15
C ILE A 11 19.01 -3.13 0.04
N ARG A 12 18.43 -2.64 -1.04
CA ARG A 12 17.51 -1.50 -0.99
C ARG A 12 16.27 -1.82 -0.16
N LYS A 13 15.74 -3.05 -0.30
CA LYS A 13 14.59 -3.52 0.48
C LYS A 13 14.86 -3.41 1.98
N GLU A 14 15.98 -3.95 2.45
CA GLU A 14 16.30 -3.92 3.87
C GLU A 14 16.50 -2.50 4.39
N GLN A 15 17.14 -1.64 3.61
CA GLN A 15 17.33 -0.25 3.98
C GLN A 15 15.99 0.47 4.16
N LEU A 16 15.05 0.27 3.23
CA LEU A 16 13.74 0.92 3.29
C LEU A 16 12.86 0.34 4.40
N LEU A 17 12.86 -0.99 4.57
CA LEU A 17 12.11 -1.62 5.66
C LEU A 17 12.59 -1.13 7.03
N SER A 18 13.90 -1.01 7.20
CA SER A 18 14.47 -0.49 8.44
C SER A 18 14.07 0.98 8.65
N ARG A 19 14.15 1.79 7.60
CA ARG A 19 13.79 3.21 7.67
C ARG A 19 12.36 3.42 8.12
N TYR A 20 11.42 2.58 7.66
CA TYR A 20 10.00 2.72 7.95
C TYR A 20 9.50 1.76 9.04
N HIS A 21 10.43 1.15 9.77
CA HIS A 21 10.14 0.28 10.92
C HIS A 21 9.27 -0.93 10.58
N CYS A 22 9.44 -1.47 9.38
CA CYS A 22 8.76 -2.70 8.97
C CYS A 22 9.60 -3.90 9.41
N SER A 23 9.05 -4.77 10.24
CA SER A 23 9.80 -5.84 10.87
C SER A 23 9.22 -7.24 10.69
N ALA A 24 8.02 -7.37 10.13
CA ALA A 24 7.40 -8.68 9.92
C ALA A 24 8.06 -9.42 8.77
N ALA A 25 8.00 -10.77 8.81
CA ALA A 25 8.67 -11.63 7.82
C ALA A 25 8.20 -11.38 6.38
N ASP A 26 6.90 -11.08 6.21
CA ASP A 26 6.31 -10.83 4.89
C ASP A 26 6.27 -9.36 4.50
N SER A 27 6.93 -8.50 5.28
CA SER A 27 7.01 -7.08 4.96
C SER A 27 7.82 -6.86 3.70
N THR A 28 7.41 -5.90 2.89
CA THR A 28 8.09 -5.60 1.63
C THR A 28 7.89 -4.15 1.21
N ILE A 29 8.58 -3.79 0.15
CA ILE A 29 8.39 -2.52 -0.55
C ILE A 29 7.72 -2.85 -1.87
N LEU A 30 6.56 -2.26 -2.12
CA LEU A 30 5.88 -2.38 -3.41
C LEU A 30 6.32 -1.22 -4.29
N VAL A 31 6.97 -1.51 -5.41
CA VAL A 31 7.52 -0.50 -6.31
C VAL A 31 6.59 -0.34 -7.51
N MET A 32 6.21 0.90 -7.77
CA MET A 32 5.37 1.26 -8.90
C MET A 32 6.25 1.79 -10.04
N LYS A 33 6.10 1.20 -11.22
CA LYS A 33 6.88 1.58 -12.40
C LYS A 33 5.97 1.77 -13.61
N ASP A 34 6.39 2.67 -14.50
CA ASP A 34 5.87 2.72 -15.87
C ASP A 34 7.00 2.29 -16.79
N GLY A 35 6.93 1.04 -17.27
CA GLY A 35 8.06 0.42 -17.94
C GLY A 35 9.26 0.29 -17.02
N VAL A 36 10.36 0.95 -17.34
CA VAL A 36 11.57 0.98 -16.50
C VAL A 36 11.63 2.18 -15.56
N CYS A 37 10.71 3.11 -15.71
CA CYS A 37 10.70 4.35 -14.92
C CYS A 37 9.97 4.12 -13.60
N GLU A 38 10.69 4.28 -12.47
CA GLU A 38 10.09 4.18 -11.15
C GLU A 38 9.27 5.43 -10.84
N LEU A 39 8.00 5.24 -10.47
CA LEU A 39 7.08 6.32 -10.13
C LEU A 39 6.91 6.53 -8.63
N GLY A 40 7.18 5.52 -7.85
CA GLY A 40 7.06 5.59 -6.40
C GLY A 40 7.05 4.22 -5.76
N TYR A 41 6.83 4.18 -4.44
CA TYR A 41 6.74 2.92 -3.71
C TYR A 41 5.89 3.06 -2.45
N ALA A 42 5.47 1.92 -1.91
CA ALA A 42 4.81 1.84 -0.62
C ALA A 42 5.57 0.87 0.28
N ALA A 43 5.83 1.26 1.51
CA ALA A 43 6.41 0.39 2.53
C ALA A 43 5.27 -0.32 3.26
N ILE A 44 5.27 -1.65 3.21
CA ILE A 44 4.18 -2.51 3.68
C ILE A 44 4.68 -3.38 4.82
N ASP A 45 3.92 -3.41 5.91
CA ASP A 45 4.19 -4.26 7.06
C ASP A 45 3.00 -5.19 7.29
N LEU A 46 3.25 -6.49 7.50
CA LEU A 46 2.21 -7.49 7.73
C LEU A 46 2.29 -8.00 9.16
N ILE A 47 1.34 -7.61 9.99
CA ILE A 47 1.33 -7.96 11.41
C ILE A 47 -0.04 -8.53 11.79
N GLN A 48 -0.06 -9.79 12.21
CA GLN A 48 -1.25 -10.42 12.81
C GLN A 48 -2.52 -10.26 11.95
N GLY A 49 -2.42 -10.58 10.66
CA GLY A 49 -3.57 -10.51 9.75
C GLY A 49 -3.91 -9.12 9.26
N LYS A 50 -3.08 -8.14 9.58
CA LYS A 50 -3.26 -6.76 9.12
C LYS A 50 -2.12 -6.36 8.19
N LEU A 51 -2.46 -5.67 7.12
CA LEU A 51 -1.48 -5.01 6.28
C LEU A 51 -1.43 -3.52 6.66
N LEU A 52 -0.26 -3.05 7.06
CA LEU A 52 -0.05 -1.64 7.40
C LEU A 52 0.73 -0.96 6.30
N ILE A 53 0.18 0.14 5.79
CA ILE A 53 0.93 1.02 4.88
C ILE A 53 1.71 1.98 5.76
N ARG A 54 3.02 1.74 5.88
CA ARG A 54 3.90 2.55 6.74
C ARG A 54 4.34 3.83 6.08
N ASN A 55 4.52 3.82 4.76
CA ASN A 55 4.89 5.01 4.01
C ASN A 55 4.53 4.87 2.54
N ILE A 56 4.29 6.01 1.90
CA ILE A 56 4.12 6.12 0.45
C ILE A 56 5.06 7.21 -0.04
N PHE A 57 5.86 6.88 -1.03
CA PHE A 57 6.80 7.81 -1.67
C PHE A 57 6.47 7.91 -3.16
N LEU A 58 6.46 9.15 -3.69
CA LEU A 58 6.28 9.42 -5.12
C LEU A 58 7.50 10.17 -5.65
N THR A 59 8.03 9.72 -6.79
CA THR A 59 9.25 10.32 -7.36
C THR A 59 9.01 11.68 -7.98
N ASN A 60 7.75 12.00 -8.35
CA ASN A 60 7.39 13.28 -8.96
C ASN A 60 7.15 14.40 -7.94
N GLY A 61 7.47 14.19 -6.68
CA GLY A 61 7.27 15.18 -5.64
C GLY A 61 6.68 14.58 -4.38
N SER A 62 5.96 15.38 -3.61
CA SER A 62 5.40 14.94 -2.34
C SER A 62 4.07 14.24 -2.53
N ALA A 63 3.90 13.08 -1.88
CA ALA A 63 2.60 12.43 -1.77
C ALA A 63 1.59 13.31 -1.01
N GLN A 64 2.05 14.32 -0.30
CA GLN A 64 1.21 15.29 0.40
C GLN A 64 0.53 16.28 -0.55
N GLU A 65 1.06 16.46 -1.76
CA GLU A 65 0.41 17.26 -2.77
C GLU A 65 -0.60 16.41 -3.52
N LEU A 66 -1.85 16.41 -3.04
CA LEU A 66 -2.92 15.57 -3.58
C LEU A 66 -3.54 16.15 -4.84
N ASN A 67 -2.74 16.33 -5.88
CA ASN A 67 -3.25 16.67 -7.20
C ASN A 67 -3.85 15.43 -7.88
N ALA A 68 -4.49 15.58 -9.03
CA ALA A 68 -5.17 14.50 -9.71
C ALA A 68 -4.24 13.33 -10.05
N GLU A 69 -3.01 13.62 -10.50
CA GLU A 69 -2.03 12.60 -10.86
C GLU A 69 -1.58 11.80 -9.63
N ASN A 70 -1.25 12.49 -8.54
CA ASN A 70 -0.79 11.84 -7.32
C ASN A 70 -1.88 10.96 -6.69
N LYS A 71 -3.13 11.39 -6.76
CA LYS A 71 -4.25 10.58 -6.29
C LYS A 71 -4.36 9.27 -7.06
N ILE A 72 -4.14 9.28 -8.36
CA ILE A 72 -4.15 8.08 -9.19
C ILE A 72 -3.01 7.13 -8.76
N TYR A 73 -1.81 7.67 -8.56
CA TYR A 73 -0.65 6.87 -8.15
C TYR A 73 -0.83 6.26 -6.77
N ILE A 74 -1.34 7.03 -5.81
CA ILE A 74 -1.62 6.52 -4.46
C ILE A 74 -2.70 5.44 -4.51
N ASP A 75 -3.72 5.61 -5.35
CA ASP A 75 -4.77 4.60 -5.53
C ASP A 75 -4.20 3.29 -6.08
N PHE A 76 -3.29 3.33 -7.05
CA PHE A 76 -2.62 2.13 -7.56
C PHE A 76 -1.83 1.43 -6.46
N LEU A 77 -1.08 2.18 -5.67
CA LEU A 77 -0.30 1.60 -4.56
C LEU A 77 -1.21 1.00 -3.49
N MET A 78 -2.32 1.67 -3.17
CA MET A 78 -3.30 1.18 -2.21
C MET A 78 -3.90 -0.15 -2.67
N ARG A 79 -4.33 -0.24 -3.93
CA ARG A 79 -4.94 -1.45 -4.47
C ARG A 79 -3.94 -2.60 -4.55
N ALA A 80 -2.71 -2.31 -4.94
CA ALA A 80 -1.65 -3.31 -4.97
C ALA A 80 -1.32 -3.81 -3.57
N ALA A 81 -1.29 -2.91 -2.58
CA ALA A 81 -1.09 -3.28 -1.19
C ALA A 81 -2.21 -4.20 -0.69
N ALA A 82 -3.45 -3.89 -1.04
CA ALA A 82 -4.60 -4.72 -0.66
C ALA A 82 -4.49 -6.12 -1.26
N SER A 83 -4.12 -6.23 -2.54
CA SER A 83 -3.92 -7.52 -3.21
C SER A 83 -2.78 -8.32 -2.56
N TYR A 84 -1.67 -7.66 -2.29
CA TYR A 84 -0.54 -8.29 -1.61
C TYR A 84 -0.95 -8.82 -0.25
N GLY A 85 -1.65 -8.01 0.54
CA GLY A 85 -2.14 -8.41 1.85
C GLY A 85 -3.08 -9.61 1.78
N ALA A 86 -4.04 -9.58 0.87
CA ALA A 86 -4.98 -10.68 0.68
C ALA A 86 -4.26 -11.98 0.35
N ASN A 87 -3.24 -11.91 -0.53
CA ASN A 87 -2.45 -13.08 -0.92
C ASN A 87 -1.56 -13.62 0.21
N HIS A 88 -1.34 -12.83 1.25
CA HIS A 88 -0.53 -13.20 2.41
C HIS A 88 -1.35 -13.35 3.69
N GLY A 89 -2.66 -13.54 3.54
CA GLY A 89 -3.53 -13.85 4.67
C GLY A 89 -4.01 -12.66 5.49
N ALA A 90 -3.77 -11.44 5.04
CA ALA A 90 -4.32 -10.27 5.71
C ALA A 90 -5.80 -10.11 5.38
N TYR A 91 -6.58 -9.70 6.38
CA TYR A 91 -8.01 -9.44 6.21
C TYR A 91 -8.35 -7.96 6.39
N GLN A 92 -7.44 -7.17 6.94
CA GLN A 92 -7.64 -5.75 7.21
C GLN A 92 -6.43 -4.94 6.76
N MET A 93 -6.68 -3.72 6.30
CA MET A 93 -5.67 -2.75 5.93
C MET A 93 -5.72 -1.56 6.86
N GLU A 94 -4.54 -1.04 7.23
CA GLU A 94 -4.42 0.18 8.00
C GLU A 94 -3.48 1.15 7.30
N ASN A 95 -3.89 2.40 7.17
CA ASN A 95 -3.00 3.46 6.68
C ASN A 95 -2.33 4.14 7.87
N CYS A 96 -1.01 4.13 7.91
CA CYS A 96 -0.22 4.77 8.96
C CYS A 96 0.34 6.15 8.55
N VAL A 97 0.07 6.59 7.32
CA VAL A 97 0.54 7.88 6.80
C VAL A 97 -0.51 8.94 7.12
N GLU A 98 -0.32 9.68 8.21
CA GLU A 98 -1.32 10.63 8.71
C GLU A 98 -1.77 11.65 7.65
N GLU A 99 -0.83 12.17 6.87
CA GLU A 99 -1.10 13.16 5.84
C GLU A 99 -2.05 12.66 4.76
N LEU A 100 -2.18 11.34 4.65
CA LEU A 100 -3.03 10.70 3.66
C LEU A 100 -4.34 10.15 4.23
N HIS A 101 -4.61 10.33 5.52
CA HIS A 101 -5.84 9.82 6.13
C HIS A 101 -7.09 10.27 5.39
N SER A 102 -7.19 11.56 5.04
CA SER A 102 -8.35 12.07 4.34
C SER A 102 -8.53 11.44 2.96
N PHE A 103 -7.44 11.19 2.24
CA PHE A 103 -7.50 10.47 0.97
C PHE A 103 -8.04 9.06 1.16
N PHE A 104 -7.51 8.32 2.13
CA PHE A 104 -7.95 6.94 2.39
C PHE A 104 -9.41 6.90 2.86
N VAL A 105 -9.83 7.87 3.67
CA VAL A 105 -11.24 7.98 4.07
C VAL A 105 -12.14 8.15 2.84
N SER A 106 -11.70 8.94 1.85
CA SER A 106 -12.46 9.10 0.61
C SER A 106 -12.58 7.79 -0.18
N LYS A 107 -11.73 6.82 0.10
CA LYS A 107 -11.75 5.49 -0.52
C LYS A 107 -12.51 4.45 0.30
N GLY A 108 -13.13 4.86 1.40
CA GLY A 108 -13.94 3.97 2.22
C GLY A 108 -13.31 3.56 3.55
N PHE A 109 -12.08 4.00 3.83
CA PHE A 109 -11.46 3.74 5.14
C PHE A 109 -12.23 4.49 6.23
N VAL A 110 -12.23 3.92 7.42
CA VAL A 110 -12.83 4.52 8.62
C VAL A 110 -11.71 5.02 9.52
N LEU A 111 -11.78 6.30 9.88
CA LEU A 111 -10.82 6.93 10.79
C LEU A 111 -11.47 7.06 12.17
N GLU A 112 -10.98 6.29 13.15
CA GLU A 112 -11.44 6.31 14.52
C GLU A 112 -10.24 6.31 15.45
N HIS A 113 -10.20 7.25 16.39
CA HIS A 113 -9.12 7.37 17.39
C HIS A 113 -7.72 7.41 16.74
N GLY A 114 -7.62 8.09 15.61
CA GLY A 114 -6.35 8.21 14.87
C GLY A 114 -5.97 6.98 14.04
N ILE A 115 -6.79 5.93 14.04
CA ILE A 115 -6.53 4.69 13.30
C ILE A 115 -7.44 4.64 12.08
N CYS A 116 -6.80 4.50 10.90
CA CYS A 116 -7.47 4.56 9.59
C CYS A 116 -7.46 3.17 8.96
N THR A 117 -8.60 2.48 8.94
CA THR A 117 -8.68 1.07 8.55
C THR A 117 -9.82 0.77 7.60
N ILE A 118 -9.67 -0.35 6.86
CA ILE A 118 -10.73 -0.91 6.01
C ILE A 118 -10.57 -2.43 5.96
N PRO A 119 -11.66 -3.20 5.90
CA PRO A 119 -11.56 -4.61 5.54
C PRO A 119 -11.04 -4.75 4.10
N ILE A 120 -10.06 -5.62 3.88
CA ILE A 120 -9.46 -5.80 2.54
C ILE A 120 -10.52 -6.24 1.52
N SER A 121 -11.52 -7.01 1.94
CA SER A 121 -12.60 -7.47 1.07
C SER A 121 -13.40 -6.33 0.41
N LYS A 122 -13.31 -5.12 0.94
CA LYS A 122 -13.97 -3.96 0.32
C LYS A 122 -13.16 -3.34 -0.82
N ILE A 123 -11.89 -3.69 -0.92
CA ILE A 123 -10.99 -3.20 -1.98
C ILE A 123 -10.73 -4.30 -3.00
N VAL A 124 -10.43 -5.50 -2.51
CA VAL A 124 -10.11 -6.65 -3.35
C VAL A 124 -11.29 -7.59 -3.36
N HIS A 125 -11.92 -7.73 -4.54
CA HIS A 125 -12.93 -8.75 -4.75
C HIS A 125 -12.20 -10.02 -5.16
N VAL A 126 -12.09 -10.96 -4.21
CA VAL A 126 -11.60 -12.28 -4.55
C VAL A 126 -12.64 -12.93 -5.45
N CYS A 127 -12.27 -13.12 -6.71
CA CYS A 127 -13.12 -13.83 -7.64
C CYS A 127 -13.20 -15.29 -7.19
N ASN A 128 -14.29 -15.63 -6.52
CA ASN A 128 -14.52 -17.01 -6.11
C ASN A 128 -15.07 -17.76 -7.33
N PRO A 129 -14.36 -18.80 -7.83
CA PRO A 129 -14.84 -19.54 -9.01
C PRO A 129 -16.16 -20.27 -8.78
N HIS A 130 -16.63 -20.33 -7.55
CA HIS A 130 -17.94 -20.92 -7.20
C HIS A 130 -19.08 -19.93 -7.26
N HIS A 131 -18.83 -18.70 -7.67
CA HIS A 131 -19.84 -17.67 -7.84
C HIS A 131 -20.46 -17.68 -9.23
N THR A 132 -20.35 -18.71 -9.88
CA THR A 132 -21.03 -18.86 -11.18
C THR A 132 -22.47 -19.28 -10.97
#